data_32713a90451911708fec7bb8420b2b84
#
_entry.id   32713a90451911708fec7bb8420b2b84
#
_cell.length_a   1.000
_cell.length_b   1.000
_cell.length_c   1.000
_cell.angle_alpha   90.00
_cell.angle_beta   90.00
_cell.angle_gamma   90.00
#
_symmetry.space_group_name_H-M   'P 1'
#
loop_
_entity.id
_entity.type
_entity.pdbx_description
1 polymer ?
#
loop_
_entity_poly.entity_id
_entity_poly.type
_entity_poly.pdbx_seq_one_letter_code
_entity_poly.pdbx_strand_id
1 'polypeptide(L)'
;MSFDIAVTLQRGHVRMTYEFAAGPGLTALFGPSGAGKTSLLDAVAGLVRPIEGRIAVSGATLFDRAQRINLRPEKRRCGYVFQDLRLFPHRCVRDNLLFGWKRVSPDERWLGIDVALNLLGIGHLLDRMPATLSGGEAQRVAIGRALLSAPRFLLMDEPLASVDADRREEILRLIERIRDELSLPILYVSHDRAEVERLAQQIIPVEPAHSAA
;
A
#
# COMPACT_ATOMS: atom_id res chain seq x y z
N MET A 1 -15.51 -0.71 10.32
CA MET A 1 -14.10 -0.25 10.45
C MET A 1 -13.26 -1.01 9.45
N SER A 2 -12.48 -0.28 8.63
CA SER A 2 -11.58 -0.90 7.65
C SER A 2 -10.21 -1.20 8.25
N PHE A 3 -9.67 -0.28 9.03
CA PHE A 3 -8.45 -0.50 9.81
C PHE A 3 -8.72 -0.29 11.30
N ASP A 4 -8.24 -1.21 12.12
CA ASP A 4 -8.27 -1.16 13.59
C ASP A 4 -6.86 -1.55 14.06
N ILE A 5 -6.07 -0.55 14.43
CA ILE A 5 -4.65 -0.68 14.68
C ILE A 5 -4.32 -0.09 16.05
N ALA A 6 -3.77 -0.91 16.91
CA ALA A 6 -3.21 -0.52 18.22
C ALA A 6 -1.93 -1.34 18.43
N VAL A 7 -0.77 -0.80 18.03
CA VAL A 7 0.50 -1.56 18.06
C VAL A 7 1.67 -0.71 18.53
N THR A 8 2.64 -1.38 19.14
CA THR A 8 3.98 -0.85 19.39
C THR A 8 5.00 -1.56 18.53
N LEU A 9 5.78 -0.78 17.80
CA LEU A 9 6.91 -1.23 17.00
C LEU A 9 8.22 -0.86 17.70
N GLN A 10 9.26 -1.63 17.44
CA GLN A 10 10.62 -1.30 17.88
C GLN A 10 11.59 -1.40 16.71
N ARG A 11 12.38 -0.35 16.52
CA ARG A 11 13.50 -0.32 15.57
C ARG A 11 14.76 0.18 16.28
N GLY A 12 15.70 -0.72 16.54
CA GLY A 12 16.83 -0.42 17.43
C GLY A 12 16.35 0.01 18.81
N HIS A 13 16.72 1.24 19.21
CA HIS A 13 16.33 1.83 20.51
C HIS A 13 15.05 2.69 20.43
N VAL A 14 14.46 2.84 19.23
CA VAL A 14 13.27 3.68 19.03
C VAL A 14 12.01 2.84 19.17
N ARG A 15 11.11 3.26 20.05
CA ARG A 15 9.74 2.73 20.17
C ARG A 15 8.75 3.67 19.49
N MET A 16 7.83 3.09 18.73
CA MET A 16 6.77 3.82 18.01
C MET A 16 5.44 3.15 18.33
N THR A 17 4.51 3.91 18.89
CA THR A 17 3.15 3.41 19.18
C THR A 17 2.15 4.09 18.29
N TYR A 18 1.25 3.28 17.72
CA TYR A 18 0.18 3.72 16.84
C TYR A 18 -1.14 3.19 17.34
N GLU A 19 -2.13 4.08 17.47
CA GLU A 19 -3.47 3.72 17.88
C GLU A 19 -4.48 4.53 17.09
N PHE A 20 -5.22 3.87 16.20
CA PHE A 20 -6.31 4.48 15.46
C PHE A 20 -7.28 3.45 14.89
N ALA A 21 -8.50 3.90 14.63
CA ALA A 21 -9.50 3.20 13.88
C ALA A 21 -9.88 4.03 12.66
N ALA A 22 -10.04 3.37 11.50
CA ALA A 22 -10.39 4.03 10.25
C ALA A 22 -11.58 3.36 9.57
N GLY A 23 -12.38 4.21 8.90
CA GLY A 23 -13.53 3.83 8.10
C GLY A 23 -13.16 3.26 6.73
N PRO A 24 -14.16 3.08 5.85
CA PRO A 24 -13.93 2.69 4.46
C PRO A 24 -13.24 3.81 3.66
N GLY A 25 -12.66 3.44 2.52
CA GLY A 25 -12.00 4.35 1.61
C GLY A 25 -10.51 4.52 1.90
N LEU A 26 -9.96 5.72 1.64
CA LEU A 26 -8.55 6.02 1.79
C LEU A 26 -8.29 6.74 3.11
N THR A 27 -7.47 6.12 3.94
CA THR A 27 -6.94 6.71 5.18
C THR A 27 -5.48 7.09 4.95
N ALA A 28 -5.14 8.35 5.17
CA ALA A 28 -3.78 8.84 5.04
C ALA A 28 -3.06 8.90 6.39
N LEU A 29 -1.82 8.42 6.41
CA LEU A 29 -0.85 8.64 7.47
C LEU A 29 0.01 9.84 7.09
N PHE A 30 -0.17 10.95 7.76
CA PHE A 30 0.52 12.21 7.46
C PHE A 30 1.51 12.56 8.58
N GLY A 31 2.71 12.96 8.20
CA GLY A 31 3.74 13.37 9.15
C GLY A 31 5.12 13.49 8.50
N PRO A 32 6.13 13.99 9.21
CA PRO A 32 7.45 14.21 8.66
C PRO A 32 8.14 12.92 8.25
N SER A 33 9.15 13.02 7.40
CA SER A 33 10.03 11.89 7.06
C SER A 33 10.70 11.35 8.31
N GLY A 34 10.84 10.03 8.42
CA GLY A 34 11.40 9.38 9.61
C GLY A 34 10.42 9.16 10.78
N ALA A 35 9.17 9.64 10.71
CA ALA A 35 8.16 9.42 11.76
C ALA A 35 7.69 7.95 11.91
N GLY A 36 8.22 7.03 11.12
CA GLY A 36 7.89 5.60 11.23
C GLY A 36 6.70 5.14 10.39
N LYS A 37 6.16 5.99 9.50
CA LYS A 37 4.99 5.67 8.65
C LYS A 37 5.19 4.39 7.83
N THR A 38 6.32 4.26 7.13
CA THR A 38 6.71 3.03 6.41
C THR A 38 6.79 1.82 7.34
N SER A 39 7.33 2.00 8.57
CA SER A 39 7.41 0.91 9.55
C SER A 39 6.03 0.39 9.96
N LEU A 40 5.04 1.29 10.06
CA LEU A 40 3.66 0.89 10.31
C LEU A 40 3.07 0.13 9.11
N LEU A 41 3.27 0.60 7.86
CA LEU A 41 2.84 -0.13 6.68
C LEU A 41 3.48 -1.53 6.63
N ASP A 42 4.78 -1.62 6.88
CA ASP A 42 5.50 -2.89 6.95
C ASP A 42 4.92 -3.83 8.03
N ALA A 43 4.51 -3.27 9.17
CA ALA A 43 3.87 -4.06 10.23
C ALA A 43 2.48 -4.54 9.81
N VAL A 44 1.68 -3.71 9.11
CA VAL A 44 0.38 -4.11 8.56
C VAL A 44 0.56 -5.16 7.46
N ALA A 45 1.58 -5.04 6.61
CA ALA A 45 1.92 -6.03 5.58
C ALA A 45 2.47 -7.34 6.16
N GLY A 46 2.96 -7.33 7.41
CA GLY A 46 3.59 -8.50 8.06
C GLY A 46 5.08 -8.66 7.78
N LEU A 47 5.70 -7.63 7.20
CA LEU A 47 7.15 -7.58 6.95
C LEU A 47 7.93 -7.24 8.22
N VAL A 48 7.32 -6.50 9.13
CA VAL A 48 7.83 -6.21 10.47
C VAL A 48 6.85 -6.75 11.51
N ARG A 49 7.37 -7.39 12.54
CA ARG A 49 6.54 -7.92 13.63
C ARG A 49 6.43 -6.89 14.75
N PRO A 50 5.21 -6.46 15.13
CA PRO A 50 5.02 -5.63 16.32
C PRO A 50 5.45 -6.36 17.60
N ILE A 51 5.93 -5.61 18.58
CA ILE A 51 6.26 -6.16 19.90
C ILE A 51 5.02 -6.35 20.76
N GLU A 52 4.02 -5.49 20.60
CA GLU A 52 2.76 -5.49 21.34
C GLU A 52 1.59 -5.07 20.46
N GLY A 53 0.36 -5.35 20.93
CA GLY A 53 -0.87 -4.82 20.38
C GLY A 53 -1.55 -5.72 19.35
N ARG A 54 -2.40 -5.11 18.52
CA ARG A 54 -3.29 -5.77 17.57
C ARG A 54 -3.37 -4.99 16.24
N ILE A 55 -3.46 -5.72 15.15
CA ILE A 55 -3.80 -5.20 13.81
C ILE A 55 -4.97 -6.01 13.28
N ALA A 56 -6.08 -5.34 12.97
CA ALA A 56 -7.18 -5.93 12.24
C ALA A 56 -7.53 -5.07 11.02
N VAL A 57 -7.87 -5.72 9.89
CA VAL A 57 -8.31 -5.06 8.67
C VAL A 57 -9.60 -5.71 8.20
N SER A 58 -10.64 -4.90 7.99
CA SER A 58 -11.99 -5.36 7.58
C SER A 58 -12.51 -6.51 8.44
N GLY A 59 -12.30 -6.43 9.76
CA GLY A 59 -12.71 -7.44 10.74
C GLY A 59 -11.78 -8.65 10.87
N ALA A 60 -10.83 -8.84 9.94
CA ALA A 60 -9.86 -9.94 10.01
C ALA A 60 -8.65 -9.55 10.87
N THR A 61 -8.35 -10.30 11.92
CA THR A 61 -7.15 -10.10 12.75
C THR A 61 -5.91 -10.61 12.02
N LEU A 62 -4.98 -9.70 11.71
CA LEU A 62 -3.72 -10.00 11.04
C LEU A 62 -2.58 -10.23 12.03
N PHE A 63 -2.61 -9.50 13.14
CA PHE A 63 -1.70 -9.64 14.27
C PHE A 63 -2.44 -9.40 15.57
N ASP A 64 -2.16 -10.21 16.57
CA ASP A 64 -2.62 -10.01 17.94
C ASP A 64 -1.63 -10.68 18.90
N ARG A 65 -0.95 -9.86 19.73
CA ARG A 65 0.08 -10.36 20.64
C ARG A 65 -0.51 -11.23 21.72
N ALA A 66 -1.65 -10.84 22.29
CA ALA A 66 -2.31 -11.55 23.38
C ALA A 66 -2.85 -12.91 22.93
N GLN A 67 -3.44 -12.95 21.72
CA GLN A 67 -3.98 -14.18 21.14
C GLN A 67 -2.92 -15.01 20.39
N ARG A 68 -1.67 -14.56 20.34
CA ARG A 68 -0.56 -15.21 19.61
C ARG A 68 -0.84 -15.38 18.10
N ILE A 69 -1.62 -14.47 17.51
CA ILE A 69 -1.89 -14.44 16.08
C ILE A 69 -0.81 -13.59 15.41
N ASN A 70 -0.21 -14.11 14.34
CA ASN A 70 0.68 -13.38 13.44
C ASN A 70 0.63 -14.02 12.07
N LEU A 71 -0.26 -13.53 11.23
CA LEU A 71 -0.38 -14.02 9.85
C LEU A 71 0.86 -13.67 9.06
N ARG A 72 1.36 -14.63 8.29
CA ARG A 72 2.46 -14.41 7.33
C ARG A 72 2.03 -13.42 6.25
N PRO A 73 2.95 -12.64 5.63
CA PRO A 73 2.61 -11.63 4.63
C PRO A 73 1.69 -12.14 3.51
N GLU A 74 1.97 -13.32 2.97
CA GLU A 74 1.17 -13.92 1.89
C GLU A 74 -0.28 -14.28 2.30
N LYS A 75 -0.54 -14.44 3.60
CA LYS A 75 -1.87 -14.72 4.13
C LYS A 75 -2.67 -13.45 4.47
N ARG A 76 -2.02 -12.29 4.48
CA ARG A 76 -2.69 -11.01 4.78
C ARG A 76 -3.48 -10.46 3.59
N ARG A 77 -3.20 -10.95 2.38
CA ARG A 77 -3.88 -10.53 1.14
C ARG A 77 -3.83 -9.01 0.96
N CYS A 78 -2.64 -8.47 1.14
CA CYS A 78 -2.34 -7.06 1.03
C CYS A 78 -1.73 -6.75 -0.33
N GLY A 79 -2.23 -5.75 -1.04
CA GLY A 79 -1.53 -5.13 -2.14
C GLY A 79 -0.60 -4.04 -1.60
N TYR A 80 0.69 -4.08 -1.90
CA TYR A 80 1.65 -3.10 -1.41
C TYR A 80 2.34 -2.39 -2.59
N VAL A 81 2.18 -1.08 -2.66
CA VAL A 81 2.92 -0.18 -3.54
C VAL A 81 4.02 0.47 -2.71
N PHE A 82 5.25 0.02 -2.92
CA PHE A 82 6.44 0.52 -2.20
C PHE A 82 6.92 1.83 -2.81
N GLN A 83 7.59 2.66 -2.02
CA GLN A 83 8.19 3.92 -2.47
C GLN A 83 9.21 3.71 -3.61
N ASP A 84 10.01 2.64 -3.56
CA ASP A 84 10.98 2.23 -4.58
C ASP A 84 10.38 1.28 -5.64
N LEU A 85 9.05 1.18 -5.71
CA LEU A 85 8.22 0.37 -6.61
C LEU A 85 8.50 -1.14 -6.57
N ARG A 86 9.69 -1.59 -6.31
CA ARG A 86 10.16 -3.00 -6.25
C ARG A 86 9.68 -3.85 -7.41
N LEU A 87 9.67 -3.30 -8.62
CA LEU A 87 9.42 -4.09 -9.82
C LEU A 87 10.53 -5.13 -10.00
N PHE A 88 10.16 -6.31 -10.49
CA PHE A 88 11.13 -7.34 -10.82
C PHE A 88 11.95 -6.91 -12.05
N PRO A 89 13.23 -6.52 -11.92
CA PRO A 89 13.98 -5.89 -13.01
C PRO A 89 14.29 -6.85 -14.17
N HIS A 90 14.27 -8.15 -13.90
CA HIS A 90 14.53 -9.23 -14.86
C HIS A 90 13.24 -9.78 -15.53
N ARG A 91 12.08 -9.15 -15.31
CA ARG A 91 10.79 -9.53 -15.85
C ARG A 91 10.17 -8.37 -16.61
N CYS A 92 9.54 -8.64 -17.75
CA CYS A 92 8.78 -7.62 -18.45
C CYS A 92 7.54 -7.18 -17.64
N VAL A 93 6.86 -6.13 -18.09
CA VAL A 93 5.65 -5.59 -17.43
C VAL A 93 4.59 -6.66 -17.28
N ARG A 94 4.31 -7.44 -18.31
CA ARG A 94 3.35 -8.55 -18.29
C ARG A 94 3.63 -9.52 -17.14
N ASP A 95 4.88 -9.95 -16.97
CA ASP A 95 5.25 -10.90 -15.92
C ASP A 95 5.26 -10.29 -14.53
N ASN A 96 5.55 -8.98 -14.42
CA ASN A 96 5.37 -8.25 -13.18
C ASN A 96 3.90 -8.23 -12.75
N LEU A 97 2.98 -7.88 -13.64
CA LEU A 97 1.55 -7.81 -13.39
C LEU A 97 0.97 -9.19 -13.04
N LEU A 98 1.33 -10.20 -13.79
CA LEU A 98 0.81 -11.55 -13.61
C LEU A 98 1.44 -12.34 -12.47
N PHE A 99 2.44 -11.79 -11.78
CA PHE A 99 3.15 -12.51 -10.73
C PHE A 99 2.23 -12.91 -9.56
N GLY A 100 1.44 -11.98 -9.06
CA GLY A 100 0.42 -12.25 -8.05
C GLY A 100 -0.79 -12.99 -8.62
N TRP A 101 -1.27 -12.54 -9.79
CA TRP A 101 -2.43 -13.09 -10.47
C TRP A 101 -2.40 -14.62 -10.61
N LYS A 102 -1.26 -15.18 -11.04
CA LYS A 102 -1.08 -16.63 -11.23
C LYS A 102 -1.16 -17.44 -9.93
N ARG A 103 -1.09 -16.80 -8.76
CA ARG A 103 -1.13 -17.42 -7.43
C ARG A 103 -2.49 -17.31 -6.74
N VAL A 104 -3.38 -16.50 -7.30
CA VAL A 104 -4.75 -16.33 -6.82
C VAL A 104 -5.65 -17.30 -7.55
N SER A 105 -6.50 -18.03 -6.81
CA SER A 105 -7.50 -18.92 -7.43
C SER A 105 -8.47 -18.11 -8.30
N PRO A 106 -8.95 -18.67 -9.43
CA PRO A 106 -9.79 -17.95 -10.38
C PRO A 106 -11.03 -17.31 -9.76
N ASP A 107 -11.67 -17.98 -8.83
CA ASP A 107 -12.86 -17.55 -8.08
C ASP A 107 -12.60 -16.37 -7.12
N GLU A 108 -11.35 -16.16 -6.72
CA GLU A 108 -10.95 -15.05 -5.87
C GLU A 108 -10.48 -13.80 -6.65
N ARG A 109 -10.35 -13.89 -7.98
CA ARG A 109 -9.91 -12.80 -8.86
C ARG A 109 -11.06 -11.85 -9.12
N TRP A 110 -11.18 -10.82 -8.31
CA TRP A 110 -12.24 -9.82 -8.42
C TRP A 110 -12.00 -8.74 -9.50
N LEU A 111 -10.76 -8.61 -10.03
CA LEU A 111 -10.39 -7.66 -11.08
C LEU A 111 -9.81 -8.41 -12.29
N GLY A 112 -10.44 -8.27 -13.46
CA GLY A 112 -9.94 -8.84 -14.71
C GLY A 112 -8.68 -8.12 -15.22
N ILE A 113 -7.81 -8.84 -15.94
CA ILE A 113 -6.55 -8.28 -16.46
C ILE A 113 -6.84 -7.11 -17.43
N ASP A 114 -7.76 -7.27 -18.37
CA ASP A 114 -8.07 -6.23 -19.35
C ASP A 114 -8.66 -4.98 -18.70
N VAL A 115 -9.49 -5.16 -17.66
CA VAL A 115 -10.03 -4.06 -16.87
C VAL A 115 -8.91 -3.31 -16.15
N ALA A 116 -7.97 -4.04 -15.54
CA ALA A 116 -6.81 -3.43 -14.89
C ALA A 116 -5.91 -2.69 -15.90
N LEU A 117 -5.64 -3.27 -17.05
CA LEU A 117 -4.83 -2.63 -18.11
C LEU A 117 -5.45 -1.34 -18.61
N ASN A 118 -6.77 -1.34 -18.82
CA ASN A 118 -7.52 -0.16 -19.24
C ASN A 118 -7.57 0.92 -18.15
N LEU A 119 -7.85 0.54 -16.89
CA LEU A 119 -7.86 1.44 -15.74
C LEU A 119 -6.53 2.19 -15.60
N LEU A 120 -5.42 1.46 -15.77
CA LEU A 120 -4.06 1.94 -15.58
C LEU A 120 -3.46 2.58 -16.85
N GLY A 121 -4.03 2.34 -18.03
CA GLY A 121 -3.51 2.82 -19.30
C GLY A 121 -2.15 2.23 -19.69
N ILE A 122 -1.86 0.97 -19.32
CA ILE A 122 -0.55 0.32 -19.46
C ILE A 122 -0.50 -0.83 -20.46
N GLY A 123 -1.56 -1.07 -21.22
CA GLY A 123 -1.63 -2.19 -22.17
C GLY A 123 -0.51 -2.18 -23.21
N HIS A 124 -0.07 -0.99 -23.66
CA HIS A 124 1.02 -0.81 -24.62
C HIS A 124 2.43 -1.06 -24.03
N LEU A 125 2.55 -1.26 -22.72
CA LEU A 125 3.82 -1.46 -22.01
C LEU A 125 4.15 -2.93 -21.75
N LEU A 126 3.25 -3.86 -22.02
CA LEU A 126 3.30 -5.24 -21.54
C LEU A 126 4.62 -5.97 -21.80
N ASP A 127 5.25 -5.71 -22.95
CA ASP A 127 6.47 -6.40 -23.38
C ASP A 127 7.75 -5.59 -23.02
N ARG A 128 7.60 -4.40 -22.42
CA ARG A 128 8.73 -3.56 -21.98
C ARG A 128 9.33 -4.07 -20.69
N MET A 129 10.64 -3.79 -20.50
CA MET A 129 11.35 -4.06 -19.27
C MET A 129 11.24 -2.86 -18.30
N PRO A 130 11.23 -3.06 -16.96
CA PRO A 130 11.12 -1.98 -15.99
C PRO A 130 12.13 -0.85 -16.18
N ALA A 131 13.37 -1.17 -16.57
CA ALA A 131 14.43 -0.19 -16.81
C ALA A 131 14.15 0.78 -17.97
N THR A 132 13.17 0.46 -18.84
CA THR A 132 12.80 1.31 -19.99
C THR A 132 11.54 2.13 -19.75
N LEU A 133 10.96 2.04 -18.56
CA LEU A 133 9.75 2.77 -18.18
C LEU A 133 10.10 4.16 -17.63
N SER A 134 9.24 5.14 -17.92
CA SER A 134 9.25 6.40 -17.17
C SER A 134 8.79 6.18 -15.72
N GLY A 135 9.05 7.13 -14.83
CA GLY A 135 8.62 7.05 -13.43
C GLY A 135 7.12 6.82 -13.27
N GLY A 136 6.29 7.57 -14.01
CA GLY A 136 4.83 7.41 -13.98
C GLY A 136 4.35 6.07 -14.57
N GLU A 137 5.00 5.56 -15.64
CA GLU A 137 4.70 4.23 -16.19
C GLU A 137 5.05 3.13 -15.20
N ALA A 138 6.23 3.20 -14.59
CA ALA A 138 6.67 2.25 -13.57
C ALA A 138 5.73 2.27 -12.34
N GLN A 139 5.27 3.45 -11.94
CA GLN A 139 4.28 3.61 -10.86
C GLN A 139 2.96 2.91 -11.20
N ARG A 140 2.42 3.13 -12.38
CA ARG A 140 1.17 2.48 -12.84
C ARG A 140 1.32 0.96 -12.89
N VAL A 141 2.48 0.45 -13.31
CA VAL A 141 2.79 -0.99 -13.30
C VAL A 141 2.86 -1.54 -11.87
N ALA A 142 3.47 -0.81 -10.93
CA ALA A 142 3.53 -1.21 -9.52
C ALA A 142 2.14 -1.28 -8.87
N ILE A 143 1.28 -0.28 -9.15
CA ILE A 143 -0.13 -0.28 -8.73
C ILE A 143 -0.87 -1.48 -9.35
N GLY A 144 -0.71 -1.72 -10.66
CA GLY A 144 -1.33 -2.85 -11.35
C GLY A 144 -0.94 -4.21 -10.78
N ARG A 145 0.34 -4.38 -10.45
CA ARG A 145 0.84 -5.60 -9.80
C ARG A 145 0.19 -5.80 -8.44
N ALA A 146 0.03 -4.74 -7.66
CA ALA A 146 -0.64 -4.79 -6.37
C ALA A 146 -2.13 -5.16 -6.51
N LEU A 147 -2.86 -4.54 -7.43
CA LEU A 147 -4.29 -4.80 -7.68
C LEU A 147 -4.56 -6.22 -8.21
N LEU A 148 -3.75 -6.68 -9.16
CA LEU A 148 -3.91 -8.00 -9.78
C LEU A 148 -3.54 -9.17 -8.83
N SER A 149 -2.97 -8.89 -7.67
CA SER A 149 -2.83 -9.90 -6.61
C SER A 149 -4.13 -10.20 -5.85
N ALA A 150 -5.25 -9.63 -6.29
CA ALA A 150 -6.57 -9.71 -5.66
C ALA A 150 -6.52 -9.39 -4.15
N PRO A 151 -6.01 -8.21 -3.77
CA PRO A 151 -5.86 -7.83 -2.39
C PRO A 151 -7.22 -7.56 -1.73
N ARG A 152 -7.26 -7.65 -0.40
CA ARG A 152 -8.39 -7.20 0.43
C ARG A 152 -8.25 -5.75 0.89
N PHE A 153 -7.05 -5.21 0.82
CA PHE A 153 -6.71 -3.80 1.10
C PHE A 153 -5.40 -3.43 0.44
N LEU A 154 -5.19 -2.13 0.25
CA LEU A 154 -3.97 -1.58 -0.34
C LEU A 154 -3.16 -0.80 0.69
N LEU A 155 -1.84 -0.92 0.59
CA LEU A 155 -0.87 -0.08 1.26
C LEU A 155 -0.09 0.68 0.19
N MET A 156 0.01 2.01 0.34
CA MET A 156 0.75 2.86 -0.59
C MET A 156 1.72 3.73 0.19
N ASP A 157 3.02 3.51 -0.02
CA ASP A 157 4.09 4.21 0.68
C ASP A 157 4.71 5.27 -0.23
N GLU A 158 4.37 6.53 0.00
CA GLU A 158 4.82 7.70 -0.77
C GLU A 158 4.78 7.46 -2.31
N PRO A 159 3.63 7.05 -2.88
CA PRO A 159 3.58 6.57 -4.26
C PRO A 159 3.86 7.64 -5.31
N LEU A 160 3.93 8.91 -4.94
CA LEU A 160 4.21 10.02 -5.84
C LEU A 160 5.62 10.63 -5.68
N ALA A 161 6.44 10.09 -4.76
CA ALA A 161 7.76 10.63 -4.47
C ALA A 161 8.73 10.61 -5.67
N SER A 162 8.57 9.64 -6.58
CA SER A 162 9.44 9.46 -7.76
C SER A 162 8.78 9.88 -9.07
N VAL A 163 7.63 10.57 -9.01
CA VAL A 163 6.87 11.01 -10.19
C VAL A 163 7.11 12.49 -10.43
N ASP A 164 7.45 12.85 -11.69
CA ASP A 164 7.60 14.24 -12.10
C ASP A 164 6.26 15.01 -12.00
N ALA A 165 6.35 16.34 -11.86
CA ALA A 165 5.21 17.21 -11.61
C ALA A 165 4.10 17.09 -12.67
N ASP A 166 4.46 16.95 -13.94
CA ASP A 166 3.51 16.88 -15.05
C ASP A 166 2.68 15.58 -15.02
N ARG A 167 3.26 14.49 -14.52
CA ARG A 167 2.62 13.16 -14.42
C ARG A 167 1.96 12.89 -13.07
N ARG A 168 2.30 13.69 -12.05
CA ARG A 168 1.75 13.55 -10.70
C ARG A 168 0.22 13.63 -10.70
N GLU A 169 -0.33 14.60 -11.45
CA GLU A 169 -1.76 14.78 -11.59
C GLU A 169 -2.48 13.54 -12.18
N GLU A 170 -1.86 12.88 -13.15
CA GLU A 170 -2.42 11.66 -13.73
C GLU A 170 -2.46 10.50 -12.73
N ILE A 171 -1.41 10.35 -11.89
CA ILE A 171 -1.38 9.31 -10.86
C ILE A 171 -2.36 9.64 -9.72
N LEU A 172 -2.51 10.92 -9.34
CA LEU A 172 -3.53 11.32 -8.36
C LEU A 172 -4.94 10.93 -8.83
N ARG A 173 -5.31 11.28 -10.07
CA ARG A 173 -6.61 10.87 -10.66
C ARG A 173 -6.77 9.35 -10.72
N LEU A 174 -5.71 8.63 -10.99
CA LEU A 174 -5.76 7.17 -10.97
C LEU A 174 -6.04 6.64 -9.55
N ILE A 175 -5.39 7.19 -8.52
CA ILE A 175 -5.63 6.79 -7.12
C ILE A 175 -7.06 7.13 -6.70
N GLU A 176 -7.58 8.30 -7.10
CA GLU A 176 -8.99 8.68 -6.88
C GLU A 176 -9.93 7.63 -7.49
N ARG A 177 -9.70 7.25 -8.75
CA ARG A 177 -10.51 6.22 -9.40
C ARG A 177 -10.42 4.87 -8.70
N ILE A 178 -9.25 4.45 -8.28
CA ILE A 178 -9.06 3.19 -7.51
C ILE A 178 -9.86 3.25 -6.21
N ARG A 179 -9.78 4.37 -5.47
CA ARG A 179 -10.52 4.59 -4.23
C ARG A 179 -12.04 4.49 -4.45
N ASP A 180 -12.54 5.16 -5.50
CA ASP A 180 -13.98 5.36 -5.72
C ASP A 180 -14.62 4.16 -6.44
N GLU A 181 -13.90 3.54 -7.40
CA GLU A 181 -14.46 2.46 -8.22
C GLU A 181 -14.26 1.06 -7.59
N LEU A 182 -13.17 0.83 -6.83
CA LEU A 182 -12.84 -0.52 -6.36
C LEU A 182 -13.26 -0.81 -4.91
N SER A 183 -13.68 0.20 -4.17
CA SER A 183 -14.16 0.07 -2.76
C SER A 183 -13.19 -0.69 -1.83
N LEU A 184 -11.88 -0.65 -2.15
CA LEU A 184 -10.83 -1.25 -1.32
C LEU A 184 -10.41 -0.30 -0.20
N PRO A 185 -10.24 -0.77 1.04
CA PRO A 185 -9.57 0.02 2.06
C PRO A 185 -8.13 0.33 1.64
N ILE A 186 -7.75 1.59 1.71
CA ILE A 186 -6.40 2.06 1.34
C ILE A 186 -5.76 2.74 2.54
N LEU A 187 -4.56 2.31 2.92
CA LEU A 187 -3.71 3.02 3.85
C LEU A 187 -2.57 3.68 3.05
N TYR A 188 -2.58 5.01 3.04
CA TYR A 188 -1.75 5.84 2.19
C TYR A 188 -0.76 6.64 3.03
N VAL A 189 0.51 6.61 2.70
CA VAL A 189 1.54 7.42 3.35
C VAL A 189 1.96 8.54 2.43
N SER A 190 1.94 9.76 2.92
CA SER A 190 2.55 10.93 2.28
C SER A 190 3.01 11.95 3.33
N HIS A 191 3.97 12.77 2.95
CA HIS A 191 4.37 13.98 3.65
C HIS A 191 3.87 15.26 2.93
N ASP A 192 3.20 15.10 1.79
CA ASP A 192 2.60 16.19 1.02
C ASP A 192 1.15 16.41 1.48
N ARG A 193 0.89 17.59 2.04
CA ARG A 193 -0.42 17.95 2.60
C ARG A 193 -1.50 18.03 1.52
N ALA A 194 -1.17 18.57 0.34
CA ALA A 194 -2.14 18.72 -0.74
C ALA A 194 -2.62 17.36 -1.28
N GLU A 195 -1.72 16.38 -1.40
CA GLU A 195 -2.11 15.00 -1.75
C GLU A 195 -3.08 14.40 -0.75
N VAL A 196 -2.74 14.54 0.54
CA VAL A 196 -3.52 13.93 1.63
C VAL A 196 -4.90 14.56 1.72
N GLU A 197 -5.00 15.89 1.67
CA GLU A 197 -6.29 16.61 1.70
C GLU A 197 -7.18 16.28 0.49
N ARG A 198 -6.57 16.01 -0.66
CA ARG A 198 -7.30 15.63 -1.88
C ARG A 198 -7.80 14.19 -1.88
N LEU A 199 -6.98 13.25 -1.41
CA LEU A 199 -7.24 11.82 -1.55
C LEU A 199 -7.97 11.21 -0.37
N ALA A 200 -7.71 11.69 0.85
CA ALA A 200 -8.11 11.00 2.07
C ALA A 200 -9.51 11.35 2.56
N GLN A 201 -10.27 10.35 2.97
CA GLN A 201 -11.48 10.51 3.78
C GLN A 201 -11.14 10.71 5.26
N GLN A 202 -10.00 10.20 5.69
CA GLN A 202 -9.51 10.33 7.06
C GLN A 202 -7.99 10.53 7.06
N ILE A 203 -7.53 11.48 7.88
CA ILE A 203 -6.11 11.79 8.03
C ILE A 203 -5.70 11.46 9.46
N ILE A 204 -4.70 10.62 9.61
CA ILE A 204 -4.09 10.26 10.88
C ILE A 204 -2.72 10.94 10.97
N PRO A 205 -2.54 11.89 11.87
CA PRO A 205 -1.22 12.48 12.08
C PRO A 205 -0.28 11.47 12.74
N VAL A 206 0.93 11.39 12.22
CA VAL A 206 2.00 10.55 12.78
C VAL A 206 3.12 11.46 13.28
N GLU A 207 3.31 11.49 14.57
CA GLU A 207 4.35 12.27 15.20
C GLU A 207 5.72 11.56 15.14
N PRO A 208 6.83 12.33 15.14
CA PRO A 208 8.14 11.72 15.22
C PRO A 208 8.27 10.84 16.47
N ALA A 209 8.88 9.68 16.31
CA ALA A 209 9.15 8.80 17.43
C ALA A 209 10.12 9.46 18.40
N HIS A 210 9.75 9.56 19.65
CA HIS A 210 10.64 10.05 20.71
C HIS A 210 11.63 8.93 21.06
N SER A 211 12.93 9.25 21.04
CA SER A 211 13.93 8.36 21.64
C SER A 211 13.57 8.20 23.11
N ALA A 212 13.35 6.98 23.56
CA ALA A 212 13.33 6.72 25.00
C ALA A 212 14.72 7.09 25.54
N ALA A 213 14.76 8.08 26.43
CA ALA A 213 15.96 8.51 27.11
C ALA A 213 16.54 7.39 27.99
#